data_c448c45aa0dab4a2fbb475d7e03d5185
#
_entry.id   c448c45aa0dab4a2fbb475d7e03d5185
#
_cell.length_a   1.000
_cell.length_b   1.000
_cell.length_c   1.000
_cell.angle_alpha   90.00
_cell.angle_beta   90.00
_cell.angle_gamma   90.00
#
_symmetry.space_group_name_H-M   'P 1'
#
loop_
_entity.id
_entity.type
_entity.pdbx_description
1 polymer ?
#
loop_
_entity_poly.entity_id
_entity_poly.type
_entity_poly.pdbx_seq_one_letter_code
_entity_poly.pdbx_strand_id
1 'polypeptide(L)'
;MTSPTDAQPKAFFPGSFDPFTRGHESIVRRALALFGHVVVGIGINPDKQGMMSTELRRRLIEAVFAGDSRVSVVSYSGLTVDAVKAAGACCIVRGVRNADDFDYELKIADFNRDTAGIDTLFMPALTSLAGVSSSAVRQLLAQGADVRQLLPVGCPQHIVDELHRLL
;
A
#
# COMPACT_ATOMS: atom_id res chain seq x y z
N MET A 1 -20.39 -12.97 30.55
CA MET A 1 -18.93 -12.76 30.47
C MET A 1 -18.53 -12.86 29.00
N THR A 2 -18.50 -11.75 28.30
CA THR A 2 -17.98 -11.69 26.92
C THR A 2 -16.47 -11.68 26.99
N SER A 3 -15.82 -12.67 26.38
CA SER A 3 -14.36 -12.74 26.27
C SER A 3 -13.83 -11.51 25.53
N PRO A 4 -12.70 -10.91 25.98
CA PRO A 4 -12.17 -9.69 25.41
C PRO A 4 -11.29 -9.94 24.16
N THR A 5 -11.80 -10.58 23.12
CA THR A 5 -11.02 -10.82 21.88
C THR A 5 -11.87 -11.09 20.65
N ASP A 6 -12.92 -10.31 20.40
CA ASP A 6 -13.63 -10.37 19.10
C ASP A 6 -13.21 -9.25 18.12
N ALA A 7 -12.22 -8.45 18.45
CA ALA A 7 -11.63 -7.52 17.50
C ALA A 7 -10.69 -8.29 16.57
N GLN A 8 -11.12 -8.53 15.34
CA GLN A 8 -10.25 -9.16 14.34
C GLN A 8 -8.93 -8.37 14.19
N PRO A 9 -7.80 -9.07 14.02
CA PRO A 9 -6.50 -8.43 13.97
C PRO A 9 -6.41 -7.41 12.83
N LYS A 10 -5.65 -6.33 13.09
CA LYS A 10 -5.42 -5.25 12.13
C LYS A 10 -4.03 -5.38 11.52
N ALA A 11 -3.94 -5.29 10.20
CA ALA A 11 -2.67 -5.26 9.47
C ALA A 11 -2.32 -3.85 9.00
N PHE A 12 -1.03 -3.58 8.83
CA PHE A 12 -0.51 -2.34 8.26
C PHE A 12 0.17 -2.62 6.93
N PHE A 13 -0.25 -1.91 5.88
CA PHE A 13 0.33 -2.02 4.55
C PHE A 13 1.07 -0.73 4.19
N PRO A 14 2.40 -0.66 4.41
CA PRO A 14 3.19 0.51 4.12
C PRO A 14 3.60 0.59 2.65
N GLY A 15 3.71 1.80 2.12
CA GLY A 15 4.28 2.06 0.82
C GLY A 15 4.30 3.55 0.49
N SER A 16 5.02 3.93 -0.56
CA SER A 16 4.97 5.31 -1.09
C SER A 16 3.72 5.56 -1.91
N PHE A 17 3.20 4.53 -2.58
CA PHE A 17 1.97 4.57 -3.40
C PHE A 17 1.92 5.74 -4.39
N ASP A 18 2.94 5.87 -5.19
CA ASP A 18 3.15 6.97 -6.13
C ASP A 18 3.18 6.52 -7.62
N PRO A 19 1.99 6.12 -8.16
CA PRO A 19 0.68 5.99 -7.56
C PRO A 19 0.41 4.63 -6.88
N PHE A 20 -0.71 4.53 -6.17
CA PHE A 20 -1.32 3.27 -5.78
C PHE A 20 -1.82 2.53 -7.03
N THR A 21 -1.51 1.23 -7.15
CA THR A 21 -1.74 0.45 -8.36
C THR A 21 -2.73 -0.70 -8.12
N ARG A 22 -3.16 -1.34 -9.20
CA ARG A 22 -3.95 -2.58 -9.16
C ARG A 22 -3.24 -3.71 -8.40
N GLY A 23 -1.91 -3.76 -8.45
CA GLY A 23 -1.12 -4.70 -7.64
C GLY A 23 -1.28 -4.44 -6.15
N HIS A 24 -1.20 -3.19 -5.72
CA HIS A 24 -1.42 -2.80 -4.32
C HIS A 24 -2.87 -3.09 -3.88
N GLU A 25 -3.86 -2.76 -4.70
CA GLU A 25 -5.27 -3.08 -4.43
C GLU A 25 -5.47 -4.58 -4.19
N SER A 26 -4.88 -5.44 -5.02
CA SER A 26 -4.94 -6.89 -4.87
C SER A 26 -4.41 -7.36 -3.51
N ILE A 27 -3.29 -6.80 -3.04
CA ILE A 27 -2.73 -7.12 -1.72
C ILE A 27 -3.70 -6.72 -0.61
N VAL A 28 -4.23 -5.49 -0.63
CA VAL A 28 -5.18 -5.02 0.41
C VAL A 28 -6.43 -5.91 0.45
N ARG A 29 -7.04 -6.20 -0.70
CA ARG A 29 -8.26 -7.02 -0.76
C ARG A 29 -8.03 -8.44 -0.25
N ARG A 30 -6.87 -9.03 -0.55
CA ARG A 30 -6.51 -10.37 -0.06
C ARG A 30 -6.14 -10.35 1.42
N ALA A 31 -5.50 -9.29 1.91
CA ALA A 31 -5.23 -9.12 3.33
C ALA A 31 -6.52 -9.02 4.15
N LEU A 32 -7.58 -8.41 3.62
CA LEU A 32 -8.91 -8.35 4.27
C LEU A 32 -9.59 -9.71 4.44
N ALA A 33 -9.12 -10.76 3.76
CA ALA A 33 -9.57 -12.14 4.02
C ALA A 33 -8.92 -12.75 5.27
N LEU A 34 -7.81 -12.18 5.74
CA LEU A 34 -7.04 -12.66 6.89
C LEU A 34 -7.19 -11.74 8.12
N PHE A 35 -7.45 -10.45 7.88
CA PHE A 35 -7.50 -9.40 8.89
C PHE A 35 -8.86 -8.70 8.84
N GLY A 36 -9.37 -8.31 9.99
CA GLY A 36 -10.61 -7.53 10.06
C GLY A 36 -10.46 -6.10 9.59
N HIS A 37 -9.23 -5.58 9.57
CA HIS A 37 -8.95 -4.22 9.13
C HIS A 37 -7.54 -4.12 8.53
N VAL A 38 -7.39 -3.34 7.47
CA VAL A 38 -6.11 -3.01 6.85
C VAL A 38 -5.90 -1.50 6.87
N VAL A 39 -4.81 -1.06 7.48
CA VAL A 39 -4.37 0.34 7.43
C VAL A 39 -3.36 0.49 6.31
N VAL A 40 -3.70 1.27 5.29
CA VAL A 40 -2.77 1.61 4.21
C VAL A 40 -1.97 2.83 4.64
N GLY A 41 -0.67 2.64 4.86
CA GLY A 41 0.23 3.68 5.35
C GLY A 41 1.06 4.30 4.23
N ILE A 42 0.80 5.58 3.91
CA ILE A 42 1.59 6.34 2.94
C ILE A 42 2.85 6.86 3.63
N GLY A 43 3.99 6.26 3.35
CA GLY A 43 5.28 6.71 3.84
C GLY A 43 5.74 7.97 3.09
N ILE A 44 6.04 9.02 3.86
CA ILE A 44 6.57 10.29 3.35
C ILE A 44 8.07 10.33 3.60
N ASN A 45 8.84 10.40 2.52
CA ASN A 45 10.28 10.67 2.61
C ASN A 45 10.49 12.17 2.29
N PRO A 46 10.89 13.00 3.26
CA PRO A 46 11.09 14.43 3.04
C PRO A 46 12.22 14.75 2.05
N ASP A 47 13.17 13.81 1.87
CA ASP A 47 14.32 13.97 0.97
C ASP A 47 14.00 13.55 -0.49
N LYS A 48 12.80 13.03 -0.73
CA LYS A 48 12.38 12.59 -2.08
C LYS A 48 11.08 13.25 -2.50
N GLN A 49 11.14 13.98 -3.60
CA GLN A 49 9.94 14.49 -4.24
C GLN A 49 9.30 13.36 -5.07
N GLY A 50 8.07 12.98 -4.72
CA GLY A 50 7.27 12.07 -5.52
C GLY A 50 6.61 12.76 -6.71
N MET A 51 6.10 11.98 -7.66
CA MET A 51 5.29 12.48 -8.77
C MET A 51 3.98 13.09 -8.25
N MET A 52 3.32 12.39 -7.34
CA MET A 52 2.07 12.82 -6.75
C MET A 52 2.29 13.46 -5.38
N SER A 53 1.48 14.48 -5.06
CA SER A 53 1.37 14.97 -3.68
C SER A 53 0.85 13.86 -2.76
N THR A 54 1.19 13.91 -1.48
CA THR A 54 0.67 12.95 -0.47
C THR A 54 -0.85 12.97 -0.42
N GLU A 55 -1.46 14.16 -0.56
CA GLU A 55 -2.92 14.30 -0.56
C GLU A 55 -3.57 13.62 -1.77
N LEU A 56 -2.98 13.72 -2.95
CA LEU A 56 -3.50 13.06 -4.15
C LEU A 56 -3.40 11.53 -4.02
N ARG A 57 -2.30 11.01 -3.44
CA ARG A 57 -2.15 9.58 -3.15
C ARG A 57 -3.22 9.09 -2.18
N ARG A 58 -3.48 9.86 -1.12
CA ARG A 58 -4.51 9.55 -0.13
C ARG A 58 -5.90 9.53 -0.77
N ARG A 59 -6.27 10.56 -1.53
CA ARG A 59 -7.54 10.65 -2.24
C ARG A 59 -7.78 9.47 -3.19
N LEU A 60 -6.74 9.05 -3.90
CA LEU A 60 -6.82 7.88 -4.78
C LEU A 60 -7.16 6.62 -3.99
N ILE A 61 -6.45 6.34 -2.90
CA ILE A 61 -6.65 5.13 -2.11
C ILE A 61 -8.03 5.15 -1.42
N GLU A 62 -8.42 6.28 -0.83
CA GLU A 62 -9.73 6.45 -0.20
C GLU A 62 -10.88 6.25 -1.21
N ALA A 63 -10.73 6.75 -2.44
CA ALA A 63 -11.72 6.56 -3.48
C ALA A 63 -11.86 5.09 -3.92
N VAL A 64 -10.73 4.37 -4.00
CA VAL A 64 -10.72 2.93 -4.37
C VAL A 64 -11.45 2.07 -3.34
N PHE A 65 -11.34 2.42 -2.06
CA PHE A 65 -11.97 1.69 -0.95
C PHE A 65 -13.19 2.41 -0.36
N ALA A 66 -13.76 3.36 -1.10
CA ALA A 66 -14.96 4.06 -0.66
C ALA A 66 -16.09 3.07 -0.34
N GLY A 67 -16.63 3.15 0.88
CA GLY A 67 -17.67 2.23 1.35
C GLY A 67 -17.18 0.94 2.02
N ASP A 68 -15.88 0.64 2.03
CA ASP A 68 -15.33 -0.46 2.83
C ASP A 68 -14.69 0.07 4.13
N SER A 69 -15.44 0.03 5.22
CA SER A 69 -15.00 0.51 6.54
C SER A 69 -13.83 -0.29 7.13
N ARG A 70 -13.45 -1.40 6.51
CA ARG A 70 -12.32 -2.23 6.95
C ARG A 70 -10.98 -1.71 6.42
N VAL A 71 -10.97 -0.66 5.61
CA VAL A 71 -9.76 -0.01 5.11
C VAL A 71 -9.69 1.41 5.63
N SER A 72 -8.55 1.79 6.16
CA SER A 72 -8.23 3.19 6.48
C SER A 72 -6.91 3.60 5.89
N VAL A 73 -6.73 4.89 5.65
CA VAL A 73 -5.53 5.46 5.04
C VAL A 73 -4.90 6.45 6.01
N VAL A 74 -3.61 6.29 6.24
CA VAL A 74 -2.82 7.21 7.06
C VAL A 74 -1.57 7.64 6.32
N SER A 75 -1.06 8.83 6.61
CA SER A 75 0.24 9.28 6.16
C SER A 75 1.18 9.36 7.35
N TYR A 76 2.44 8.97 7.16
CA TYR A 76 3.44 9.01 8.22
C TYR A 76 4.82 9.37 7.67
N SER A 77 5.65 9.93 8.55
CA SER A 77 7.08 10.12 8.35
C SER A 77 7.86 9.40 9.44
N GLY A 78 9.12 9.11 9.19
CA GLY A 78 9.94 8.37 10.14
C GLY A 78 9.81 6.84 9.99
N LEU A 79 9.96 6.11 11.10
CA LEU A 79 10.00 4.65 11.07
C LEU A 79 8.61 4.03 10.84
N THR A 80 8.55 3.06 9.95
CA THR A 80 7.31 2.31 9.69
C THR A 80 6.78 1.62 10.93
N VAL A 81 7.65 1.08 11.77
CA VAL A 81 7.26 0.39 13.01
C VAL A 81 6.54 1.31 14.00
N ASP A 82 6.87 2.59 14.04
CA ASP A 82 6.17 3.56 14.90
C ASP A 82 4.76 3.83 14.37
N ALA A 83 4.60 3.92 13.04
CA ALA A 83 3.30 4.07 12.41
C ALA A 83 2.42 2.82 12.62
N VAL A 84 3.00 1.62 12.57
CA VAL A 84 2.30 0.34 12.86
C VAL A 84 1.76 0.35 14.29
N LYS A 85 2.59 0.72 15.27
CA LYS A 85 2.20 0.83 16.69
C LYS A 85 1.10 1.87 16.88
N ALA A 86 1.27 3.06 16.30
CA ALA A 86 0.27 4.13 16.38
C ALA A 86 -1.08 3.73 15.77
N ALA A 87 -1.07 2.92 14.72
CA ALA A 87 -2.28 2.38 14.09
C ALA A 87 -2.93 1.24 14.87
N GLY A 88 -2.25 0.70 15.89
CA GLY A 88 -2.69 -0.49 16.63
C GLY A 88 -2.73 -1.74 15.76
N ALA A 89 -1.87 -1.83 14.75
CA ALA A 89 -1.75 -3.01 13.90
C ALA A 89 -0.81 -4.04 14.52
N CYS A 90 -1.10 -5.34 14.30
CA CYS A 90 -0.34 -6.45 14.86
C CYS A 90 0.83 -6.89 13.97
N CYS A 91 0.79 -6.60 12.68
CA CYS A 91 1.84 -6.96 11.73
C CYS A 91 1.86 -6.02 10.52
N ILE A 92 2.94 -6.13 9.75
CA ILE A 92 3.08 -5.50 8.43
C ILE A 92 2.69 -6.51 7.35
N VAL A 93 2.02 -6.06 6.30
CA VAL A 93 1.79 -6.83 5.07
C VAL A 93 2.63 -6.24 3.95
N ARG A 94 3.31 -7.09 3.18
CA ARG A 94 4.09 -6.69 2.00
C ARG A 94 3.79 -7.61 0.82
N GLY A 95 3.64 -7.00 -0.36
CA GLY A 95 3.57 -7.75 -1.61
C GLY A 95 4.96 -8.08 -2.14
N VAL A 96 5.16 -9.29 -2.66
CA VAL A 96 6.41 -9.72 -3.29
C VAL A 96 6.12 -10.29 -4.68
N ARG A 97 6.89 -9.90 -5.68
CA ARG A 97 6.67 -10.26 -7.09
C ARG A 97 7.65 -11.32 -7.59
N ASN A 98 8.85 -11.34 -7.03
CA ASN A 98 9.95 -12.21 -7.42
C ASN A 98 10.94 -12.41 -6.27
N ALA A 99 11.98 -13.21 -6.49
CA ALA A 99 12.98 -13.52 -5.48
C ALA A 99 13.77 -12.29 -5.02
N ASP A 100 14.13 -11.39 -5.93
CA ASP A 100 14.89 -10.18 -5.60
C ASP A 100 14.09 -9.23 -4.71
N ASP A 101 12.78 -9.04 -5.01
CA ASP A 101 11.86 -8.31 -4.13
C ASP A 101 11.81 -8.96 -2.74
N PHE A 102 11.70 -10.30 -2.70
CA PHE A 102 11.62 -11.03 -1.44
C PHE A 102 12.89 -10.87 -0.59
N ASP A 103 14.07 -11.00 -1.19
CA ASP A 103 15.34 -10.84 -0.49
C ASP A 103 15.51 -9.43 0.07
N TYR A 104 15.06 -8.41 -0.66
CA TYR A 104 15.07 -7.04 -0.20
C TYR A 104 14.10 -6.82 0.97
N GLU A 105 12.86 -7.27 0.81
CA GLU A 105 11.81 -7.13 1.84
C GLU A 105 12.10 -7.94 3.09
N LEU A 106 12.77 -9.09 2.97
CA LEU A 106 13.17 -9.92 4.10
C LEU A 106 14.12 -9.17 5.05
N LYS A 107 15.08 -8.42 4.51
CA LYS A 107 16.02 -7.61 5.31
C LYS A 107 15.28 -6.52 6.10
N ILE A 108 14.28 -5.90 5.49
CA ILE A 108 13.44 -4.90 6.15
C ILE A 108 12.58 -5.56 7.23
N ALA A 109 12.02 -6.74 6.96
CA ALA A 109 11.23 -7.50 7.91
C ALA A 109 12.06 -7.92 9.13
N ASP A 110 13.28 -8.40 8.93
CA ASP A 110 14.21 -8.75 10.01
C ASP A 110 14.51 -7.53 10.88
N PHE A 111 14.83 -6.39 10.27
CA PHE A 111 15.05 -5.15 11.00
C PHE A 111 13.83 -4.74 11.84
N ASN A 112 12.62 -4.80 11.27
CA ASN A 112 11.38 -4.44 11.96
C ASN A 112 11.09 -5.37 13.14
N ARG A 113 11.34 -6.68 12.98
CA ARG A 113 11.16 -7.66 14.04
C ARG A 113 12.18 -7.46 15.15
N ASP A 114 13.46 -7.28 14.81
CA ASP A 114 14.54 -7.17 15.77
C ASP A 114 14.48 -5.85 16.58
N THR A 115 14.03 -4.76 15.94
CA THR A 115 13.96 -3.44 16.59
C THR A 115 12.65 -3.18 17.32
N ALA A 116 11.55 -3.77 16.89
CA ALA A 116 10.22 -3.42 17.37
C ALA A 116 9.31 -4.60 17.71
N GLY A 117 9.74 -5.85 17.46
CA GLY A 117 8.94 -7.04 17.66
C GLY A 117 7.75 -7.15 16.69
N ILE A 118 7.82 -6.50 15.52
CA ILE A 118 6.74 -6.48 14.52
C ILE A 118 7.10 -7.40 13.37
N ASP A 119 6.29 -8.45 13.16
CA ASP A 119 6.45 -9.36 12.04
C ASP A 119 5.88 -8.82 10.73
N THR A 120 6.36 -9.37 9.62
CA THR A 120 5.89 -9.06 8.27
C THR A 120 5.32 -10.30 7.61
N LEU A 121 4.10 -10.19 7.10
CA LEU A 121 3.45 -11.21 6.27
C LEU A 121 3.71 -10.89 4.79
N PHE A 122 4.39 -11.78 4.09
CA PHE A 122 4.61 -11.66 2.66
C PHE A 122 3.48 -12.29 1.86
N MET A 123 2.94 -11.53 0.91
CA MET A 123 1.89 -11.98 0.01
C MET A 123 2.42 -11.98 -1.43
N PRO A 124 2.54 -13.14 -2.08
CA PRO A 124 2.93 -13.20 -3.49
C PRO A 124 1.96 -12.40 -4.36
N ALA A 125 2.50 -11.61 -5.28
CA ALA A 125 1.70 -10.94 -6.31
C ALA A 125 0.98 -11.99 -7.18
N LEU A 126 -0.22 -11.64 -7.66
CA LEU A 126 -0.85 -12.46 -8.68
C LEU A 126 -0.01 -12.42 -9.96
N THR A 127 0.14 -13.55 -10.64
CA THR A 127 0.94 -13.66 -11.87
C THR A 127 0.50 -12.63 -12.92
N SER A 128 -0.80 -12.41 -13.05
CA SER A 128 -1.36 -11.41 -13.96
C SER A 128 -1.03 -9.95 -13.60
N LEU A 129 -0.57 -9.69 -12.38
CA LEU A 129 -0.22 -8.37 -11.87
C LEU A 129 1.27 -8.22 -11.56
N ALA A 130 2.09 -9.22 -11.84
CA ALA A 130 3.53 -9.19 -11.52
C ALA A 130 4.28 -8.04 -12.22
N GLY A 131 3.83 -7.62 -13.40
CA GLY A 131 4.37 -6.47 -14.13
C GLY A 131 3.81 -5.12 -13.72
N VAL A 132 2.82 -5.09 -12.81
CA VAL A 132 2.18 -3.84 -12.37
C VAL A 132 2.97 -3.23 -11.22
N SER A 133 3.51 -2.03 -11.43
CA SER A 133 4.23 -1.27 -10.41
C SER A 133 4.02 0.23 -10.56
N SER A 134 4.25 0.98 -9.50
CA SER A 134 4.22 2.46 -9.56
C SER A 134 5.24 3.00 -10.57
N SER A 135 6.42 2.38 -10.66
CA SER A 135 7.46 2.77 -11.62
C SER A 135 6.99 2.57 -13.07
N ALA A 136 6.32 1.44 -13.37
CA ALA A 136 5.75 1.20 -14.69
C ALA A 136 4.68 2.24 -15.05
N VAL A 137 3.82 2.59 -14.09
CA VAL A 137 2.82 3.65 -14.30
C VAL A 137 3.49 4.99 -14.61
N ARG A 138 4.48 5.40 -13.82
CA ARG A 138 5.19 6.66 -14.07
C ARG A 138 5.90 6.69 -15.42
N GLN A 139 6.52 5.58 -15.81
CA GLN A 139 7.17 5.44 -17.12
C GLN A 139 6.18 5.62 -18.28
N LEU A 140 5.04 4.96 -18.20
CA LEU A 140 4.00 5.05 -19.25
C LEU A 140 3.36 6.44 -19.30
N LEU A 141 3.11 7.06 -18.15
CA LEU A 141 2.61 8.45 -18.10
C LEU A 141 3.60 9.41 -18.77
N ALA A 142 4.92 9.27 -18.51
CA ALA A 142 5.95 10.09 -19.16
C ALA A 142 6.00 9.94 -20.68
N GLN A 143 5.47 8.83 -21.20
CA GLN A 143 5.32 8.56 -22.63
C GLN A 143 3.96 8.97 -23.21
N GLY A 144 3.08 9.55 -22.36
CA GLY A 144 1.72 9.90 -22.76
C GLY A 144 0.80 8.69 -22.99
N ALA A 145 1.17 7.52 -22.47
CA ALA A 145 0.41 6.29 -22.66
C ALA A 145 -0.75 6.17 -21.66
N ASP A 146 -1.77 5.41 -22.05
CA ASP A 146 -2.88 5.07 -21.14
C ASP A 146 -2.42 4.10 -20.04
N VAL A 147 -2.69 4.47 -18.79
CA VAL A 147 -2.30 3.70 -17.59
C VAL A 147 -3.47 3.06 -16.86
N ARG A 148 -4.68 3.16 -17.38
CA ARG A 148 -5.91 2.67 -16.70
C ARG A 148 -5.82 1.21 -16.30
N GLN A 149 -5.21 0.37 -17.12
CA GLN A 149 -5.09 -1.06 -16.84
C GLN A 149 -4.15 -1.37 -15.66
N LEU A 150 -3.29 -0.42 -15.28
CA LEU A 150 -2.36 -0.55 -14.16
C LEU A 150 -2.92 0.09 -12.87
N LEU A 151 -3.88 0.99 -13.00
CA LEU A 151 -4.54 1.63 -11.87
C LEU A 151 -5.64 0.73 -11.30
N PRO A 152 -6.03 0.92 -10.03
CA PRO A 152 -7.15 0.20 -9.43
C PRO A 152 -8.43 0.34 -10.24
N VAL A 153 -9.27 -0.70 -10.22
CA VAL A 153 -10.54 -0.71 -10.97
C VAL A 153 -11.47 0.43 -10.53
N GLY A 154 -11.47 0.75 -9.24
CA GLY A 154 -12.25 1.84 -8.66
C GLY A 154 -11.62 3.23 -8.77
N CYS A 155 -10.50 3.40 -9.50
CA CYS A 155 -9.86 4.71 -9.66
C CYS A 155 -10.78 5.68 -10.42
N PRO A 156 -11.19 6.81 -9.81
CA PRO A 156 -12.07 7.76 -10.46
C PRO A 156 -11.41 8.44 -11.66
N GLN A 157 -12.20 8.72 -12.71
CA GLN A 157 -11.73 9.33 -13.95
C GLN A 157 -10.97 10.66 -13.70
N HIS A 158 -11.49 11.51 -12.84
CA HIS A 158 -10.85 12.80 -12.55
C HIS A 158 -9.44 12.66 -11.95
N ILE A 159 -9.17 11.57 -11.21
CA ILE A 159 -7.82 11.26 -10.70
C ILE A 159 -6.92 10.78 -11.84
N VAL A 160 -7.43 9.96 -12.76
CA VAL A 160 -6.68 9.55 -13.96
C VAL A 160 -6.29 10.77 -14.78
N ASP A 161 -7.22 11.70 -14.97
CA ASP A 161 -6.98 12.94 -15.71
C ASP A 161 -5.97 13.86 -14.98
N GLU A 162 -6.01 13.87 -13.65
CA GLU A 162 -5.05 14.62 -12.82
C GLU A 162 -3.64 14.01 -12.95
N LEU A 163 -3.51 12.67 -12.95
CA LEU A 163 -2.24 11.98 -13.16
C LEU A 163 -1.58 12.36 -14.50
N HIS A 164 -2.36 12.41 -15.59
CA HIS A 164 -1.85 12.81 -16.91
C HIS A 164 -1.40 14.27 -16.98
N ARG A 165 -1.86 15.14 -16.07
CA ARG A 165 -1.47 16.54 -16.01
C ARG A 165 -0.22 16.80 -15.15
N LEU A 166 0.26 15.79 -14.42
CA LEU A 166 1.47 15.93 -13.59
C LEU A 166 2.78 15.86 -14.41
N LEU A 167 2.69 15.45 -15.65
CA LEU A 167 3.81 15.31 -16.58
C LEU A 167 3.59 16.14 -17.84
#